data_5f38559e15230854d001cf1be4ec676c
#
_entry.id   5f38559e15230854d001cf1be4ec676c
#
_cell.length_a   1.000
_cell.length_b   1.000
_cell.length_c   1.000
_cell.angle_alpha   90.00
_cell.angle_beta   90.00
_cell.angle_gamma   90.00
#
_symmetry.space_group_name_H-M   'P 1'
#
loop_
_entity.id
_entity.type
_entity.pdbx_description
1 polymer ?
#
loop_
_entity_poly.entity_id
_entity_poly.type
_entity_poly.pdbx_seq_one_letter_code
_entity_poly.pdbx_strand_id
1 'polypeptide(L)'
;MKKLPTLFRREFQDHHVIRILPELSRPELDWVLAGEGVATEKIDGACCAFIDGQFYKRYDAKKNKHGVMKTPPAGAIPCDAPDPVTGHWPHWAPVEPDSPADHWFIVARENTPGALTDGTYEAIGPHFNGNPHHLERDVLEKHGRRVIQLADRSFEGIRSYLETHIMEGIVFWKDGLPQCKIKRRDFGLQWPEGGERN
;
A
#
# COMPACT_ATOMS: atom_id res chain seq x y z
N MET A 1 -7.33 -5.71 3.49
CA MET A 1 -7.53 -4.28 3.11
C MET A 1 -7.84 -4.21 1.63
N LYS A 2 -8.92 -3.56 1.25
CA LYS A 2 -9.30 -3.34 -0.15
C LYS A 2 -8.27 -2.46 -0.87
N LYS A 3 -8.30 -2.48 -2.22
CA LYS A 3 -7.46 -1.60 -3.03
C LYS A 3 -7.93 -0.14 -2.87
N LEU A 4 -7.06 0.72 -2.36
CA LEU A 4 -7.38 2.15 -2.21
C LEU A 4 -7.38 2.86 -3.57
N PRO A 5 -8.37 3.72 -3.83
CA PRO A 5 -8.36 4.60 -5.00
C PRO A 5 -7.20 5.60 -4.91
N THR A 6 -6.80 6.12 -6.06
CA THR A 6 -5.88 7.27 -6.12
C THR A 6 -6.67 8.54 -5.81
N LEU A 7 -6.10 9.51 -5.11
CA LEU A 7 -6.76 10.78 -4.79
C LEU A 7 -7.18 11.51 -6.07
N PHE A 8 -6.26 11.67 -6.99
CA PHE A 8 -6.50 12.35 -8.26
C PHE A 8 -6.74 11.39 -9.41
N ARG A 9 -7.38 11.89 -10.47
CA ARG A 9 -7.70 11.13 -11.66
C ARG A 9 -6.44 10.81 -12.46
N ARG A 10 -6.30 9.55 -12.87
CA ARG A 10 -5.23 9.09 -13.76
C ARG A 10 -5.75 9.01 -15.18
N GLU A 11 -4.92 9.42 -16.12
CA GLU A 11 -5.14 9.18 -17.54
C GLU A 11 -4.30 7.97 -17.97
N PHE A 12 -4.92 7.12 -18.79
CA PHE A 12 -4.32 5.87 -19.23
C PHE A 12 -4.20 5.84 -20.74
N GLN A 13 -3.09 5.28 -21.23
CA GLN A 13 -2.89 4.87 -22.61
C GLN A 13 -2.33 3.45 -22.59
N ASP A 14 -2.94 2.54 -23.37
CA ASP A 14 -2.53 1.12 -23.47
C ASP A 14 -2.34 0.45 -22.10
N HIS A 15 -3.28 0.70 -21.16
CA HIS A 15 -3.27 0.26 -19.77
C HIS A 15 -2.14 0.83 -18.87
N HIS A 16 -1.33 1.74 -19.39
CA HIS A 16 -0.31 2.46 -18.62
C HIS A 16 -0.80 3.83 -18.20
N VAL A 17 -0.48 4.23 -16.96
CA VAL A 17 -0.73 5.61 -16.50
C VAL A 17 0.26 6.51 -17.21
N ILE A 18 -0.25 7.46 -18.00
CA ILE A 18 0.58 8.45 -18.75
C ILE A 18 0.71 9.75 -17.98
N ARG A 19 -0.29 10.14 -17.24
CA ARG A 19 -0.27 11.33 -16.37
C ARG A 19 -1.34 11.26 -15.28
N ILE A 20 -1.17 12.13 -14.29
CA ILE A 20 -2.18 12.43 -13.28
C ILE A 20 -2.77 13.82 -13.58
N LEU A 21 -4.05 13.97 -13.33
CA LEU A 21 -4.81 15.22 -13.56
C LEU A 21 -5.22 15.82 -12.21
N PRO A 22 -5.38 17.14 -12.10
CA PRO A 22 -5.69 17.80 -10.84
C PRO A 22 -7.12 17.51 -10.30
N GLU A 23 -7.98 16.92 -11.12
CA GLU A 23 -9.33 16.56 -10.70
C GLU A 23 -9.31 15.34 -9.78
N LEU A 24 -10.17 15.35 -8.76
CA LEU A 24 -10.37 14.20 -7.90
C LEU A 24 -10.81 12.97 -8.70
N SER A 25 -10.28 11.80 -8.32
CA SER A 25 -10.68 10.52 -8.93
C SER A 25 -12.14 10.17 -8.58
N ARG A 26 -12.60 10.67 -7.44
CA ARG A 26 -13.94 10.50 -6.91
C ARG A 26 -14.37 11.77 -6.16
N PRO A 27 -15.57 12.32 -6.40
CA PRO A 27 -16.01 13.55 -5.73
C PRO A 27 -16.03 13.45 -4.21
N GLU A 28 -16.34 12.27 -3.65
CA GLU A 28 -16.38 12.04 -2.21
C GLU A 28 -15.03 12.14 -1.49
N LEU A 29 -13.94 12.41 -2.20
CA LEU A 29 -12.60 12.62 -1.65
C LEU A 29 -12.28 14.11 -1.43
N ASP A 30 -13.23 15.01 -1.62
CA ASP A 30 -13.08 16.47 -1.48
C ASP A 30 -12.62 16.89 -0.07
N TRP A 31 -12.99 16.13 0.96
CA TRP A 31 -12.53 16.35 2.33
C TRP A 31 -11.00 16.37 2.47
N VAL A 32 -10.27 15.66 1.59
CA VAL A 32 -8.79 15.71 1.60
C VAL A 32 -8.32 17.12 1.28
N LEU A 33 -8.87 17.73 0.22
CA LEU A 33 -8.51 19.09 -0.21
C LEU A 33 -8.95 20.14 0.81
N ALA A 34 -10.05 19.86 1.55
CA ALA A 34 -10.52 20.69 2.67
C ALA A 34 -9.62 20.59 3.91
N GLY A 35 -8.56 19.76 3.89
CA GLY A 35 -7.65 19.60 5.01
C GLY A 35 -8.12 18.66 6.11
N GLU A 36 -9.23 17.94 5.90
CA GLU A 36 -9.77 17.00 6.87
C GLU A 36 -9.01 15.67 6.90
N GLY A 37 -9.22 14.92 7.98
CA GLY A 37 -8.58 13.62 8.19
C GLY A 37 -7.07 13.71 8.38
N VAL A 38 -6.41 12.55 8.36
CA VAL A 38 -4.98 12.40 8.64
C VAL A 38 -4.23 11.95 7.39
N ALA A 39 -3.12 12.60 7.10
CA ALA A 39 -2.17 12.18 6.06
C ALA A 39 -1.04 11.38 6.70
N THR A 40 -0.70 10.23 6.12
CA THR A 40 0.41 9.39 6.57
C THR A 40 1.32 9.01 5.42
N GLU A 41 2.58 8.73 5.73
CA GLU A 41 3.51 8.15 4.77
C GLU A 41 2.94 6.83 4.23
N LYS A 42 2.99 6.66 2.92
CA LYS A 42 2.75 5.35 2.31
C LYS A 42 4.04 4.55 2.34
N ILE A 43 4.07 3.57 3.21
CA ILE A 43 5.21 2.67 3.38
C ILE A 43 5.25 1.68 2.20
N ASP A 44 6.43 1.40 1.67
CA ASP A 44 6.65 0.47 0.57
C ASP A 44 7.30 -0.83 1.07
N GLY A 45 6.56 -1.90 0.99
CA GLY A 45 6.96 -3.23 1.45
C GLY A 45 5.94 -4.29 1.01
N ALA A 46 5.73 -5.28 1.86
CA ALA A 46 4.74 -6.31 1.65
C ALA A 46 3.62 -6.21 2.70
N CYS A 47 2.40 -5.94 2.21
CA CYS A 47 1.24 -5.74 3.06
C CYS A 47 0.85 -7.03 3.81
N CYS A 48 0.65 -6.92 5.11
CA CYS A 48 0.23 -8.01 6.00
C CYS A 48 -0.77 -7.52 7.05
N ALA A 49 -1.32 -8.43 7.86
CA ALA A 49 -2.31 -8.09 8.87
C ALA A 49 -2.29 -9.09 10.02
N PHE A 50 -2.72 -8.62 11.20
CA PHE A 50 -3.24 -9.47 12.27
C PHE A 50 -4.76 -9.33 12.30
N ILE A 51 -5.45 -10.45 12.30
CA ILE A 51 -6.91 -10.56 12.37
C ILE A 51 -7.23 -11.65 13.37
N ASP A 52 -7.90 -11.30 14.46
CA ASP A 52 -8.21 -12.21 15.59
C ASP A 52 -6.95 -12.93 16.09
N GLY A 53 -5.85 -12.19 16.21
CA GLY A 53 -4.54 -12.68 16.63
C GLY A 53 -3.80 -13.58 15.63
N GLN A 54 -4.39 -13.90 14.49
CA GLN A 54 -3.77 -14.67 13.40
C GLN A 54 -3.00 -13.76 12.45
N PHE A 55 -1.84 -14.22 11.96
CA PHE A 55 -0.98 -13.47 11.05
C PHE A 55 -1.25 -13.84 9.60
N TYR A 56 -1.47 -12.82 8.77
CA TYR A 56 -1.80 -12.95 7.34
C TYR A 56 -0.89 -12.09 6.49
N LYS A 57 -0.62 -12.54 5.26
CA LYS A 57 -0.02 -11.75 4.18
C LYS A 57 -1.03 -11.42 3.10
N ARG A 58 -0.83 -10.32 2.38
CA ARG A 58 -1.65 -9.98 1.23
C ARG A 58 -1.41 -10.97 0.09
N TYR A 59 -2.48 -11.53 -0.42
CA TYR A 59 -2.50 -12.34 -1.63
C TYR A 59 -3.46 -11.73 -2.64
N ASP A 60 -2.99 -11.44 -3.85
CA ASP A 60 -3.80 -10.88 -4.91
C ASP A 60 -4.12 -11.95 -5.95
N ALA A 61 -5.33 -12.52 -5.91
CA ALA A 61 -5.81 -13.40 -6.96
C ALA A 61 -5.98 -12.56 -8.24
N LYS A 62 -5.21 -12.92 -9.27
CA LYS A 62 -5.19 -12.28 -10.58
C LYS A 62 -5.32 -13.33 -11.66
N LYS A 63 -5.83 -12.92 -12.81
CA LYS A 63 -5.77 -13.78 -14.01
C LYS A 63 -4.32 -14.01 -14.39
N ASN A 64 -3.99 -15.26 -14.68
CA ASN A 64 -2.70 -15.62 -15.27
C ASN A 64 -2.63 -15.17 -16.74
N LYS A 65 -1.50 -15.42 -17.41
CA LYS A 65 -1.31 -15.10 -18.85
C LYS A 65 -2.32 -15.78 -19.80
N HIS A 66 -3.03 -16.82 -19.31
CA HIS A 66 -4.07 -17.54 -20.08
C HIS A 66 -5.49 -17.09 -19.69
N GLY A 67 -5.65 -16.01 -18.90
CA GLY A 67 -6.94 -15.50 -18.48
C GLY A 67 -7.61 -16.27 -17.33
N VAL A 68 -6.96 -17.29 -16.79
CA VAL A 68 -7.48 -18.11 -15.69
C VAL A 68 -7.17 -17.43 -14.35
N MET A 69 -8.19 -17.26 -13.52
CA MET A 69 -8.04 -16.70 -12.17
C MET A 69 -7.21 -17.65 -11.29
N LYS A 70 -6.19 -17.11 -10.60
CA LYS A 70 -5.45 -17.88 -9.60
C LYS A 70 -6.34 -18.17 -8.40
N THR A 71 -6.33 -19.43 -7.95
CA THR A 71 -7.04 -19.85 -6.73
C THR A 71 -6.32 -19.30 -5.50
N PRO A 72 -7.04 -18.64 -4.57
CA PRO A 72 -6.46 -18.26 -3.28
C PRO A 72 -5.99 -19.50 -2.48
N PRO A 73 -4.95 -19.37 -1.66
CA PRO A 73 -4.52 -20.44 -0.76
C PRO A 73 -5.63 -20.91 0.18
N ALA A 74 -5.50 -22.12 0.71
CA ALA A 74 -6.41 -22.60 1.75
C ALA A 74 -6.41 -21.65 2.96
N GLY A 75 -7.58 -21.43 3.56
CA GLY A 75 -7.72 -20.51 4.69
C GLY A 75 -7.63 -19.01 4.34
N ALA A 76 -7.49 -18.65 3.06
CA ALA A 76 -7.46 -17.25 2.66
C ALA A 76 -8.84 -16.58 2.83
N ILE A 77 -8.83 -15.38 3.38
CA ILE A 77 -10.03 -14.56 3.66
C ILE A 77 -10.11 -13.43 2.63
N PRO A 78 -11.21 -13.28 1.87
CA PRO A 78 -11.38 -12.15 0.95
C PRO A 78 -11.28 -10.81 1.69
N CYS A 79 -10.50 -9.87 1.17
CA CYS A 79 -10.44 -8.49 1.70
C CYS A 79 -11.63 -7.64 1.26
N ASP A 80 -12.20 -7.94 0.10
CA ASP A 80 -13.31 -7.23 -0.54
C ASP A 80 -13.86 -8.09 -1.68
N ALA A 81 -14.91 -7.63 -2.35
CA ALA A 81 -15.36 -8.22 -3.62
C ALA A 81 -14.29 -8.07 -4.71
N PRO A 82 -14.28 -8.94 -5.72
CA PRO A 82 -13.37 -8.78 -6.85
C PRO A 82 -13.65 -7.48 -7.61
N ASP A 83 -12.60 -6.86 -8.12
CA ASP A 83 -12.69 -5.69 -8.99
C ASP A 83 -13.52 -6.04 -10.24
N PRO A 84 -14.64 -5.36 -10.52
CA PRO A 84 -15.57 -5.76 -11.59
C PRO A 84 -14.97 -5.62 -12.99
N VAL A 85 -13.94 -4.79 -13.17
CA VAL A 85 -13.31 -4.53 -14.46
C VAL A 85 -12.13 -5.48 -14.70
N THR A 86 -11.25 -5.59 -13.72
CA THR A 86 -10.00 -6.36 -13.86
C THR A 86 -10.09 -7.78 -13.31
N GLY A 87 -11.13 -8.07 -12.52
CA GLY A 87 -11.27 -9.31 -11.76
C GLY A 87 -10.24 -9.50 -10.66
N HIS A 88 -9.42 -8.50 -10.39
CA HIS A 88 -8.41 -8.54 -9.33
C HIS A 88 -9.08 -8.68 -7.96
N TRP A 89 -8.74 -9.76 -7.24
CA TRP A 89 -9.40 -10.12 -5.99
C TRP A 89 -8.40 -10.29 -4.85
N PRO A 90 -8.30 -9.30 -3.97
CA PRO A 90 -7.38 -9.33 -2.86
C PRO A 90 -7.88 -10.20 -1.71
N HIS A 91 -6.95 -10.95 -1.11
CA HIS A 91 -7.19 -11.81 0.04
C HIS A 91 -6.14 -11.59 1.12
N TRP A 92 -6.47 -12.00 2.31
CA TRP A 92 -5.56 -12.28 3.40
C TRP A 92 -5.27 -13.78 3.42
N ALA A 93 -4.07 -14.20 3.04
CA ALA A 93 -3.62 -15.57 3.11
C ALA A 93 -2.89 -15.81 4.44
N PRO A 94 -3.14 -16.91 5.16
CA PRO A 94 -2.40 -17.22 6.36
C PRO A 94 -0.89 -17.22 6.13
N VAL A 95 -0.14 -16.70 7.09
CA VAL A 95 1.32 -16.86 7.13
C VAL A 95 1.62 -18.18 7.82
N GLU A 96 2.19 -19.12 7.07
CA GLU A 96 2.46 -20.48 7.52
C GLU A 96 3.88 -20.56 8.10
N PRO A 97 4.04 -20.90 9.41
CA PRO A 97 5.35 -20.90 10.06
C PRO A 97 6.39 -21.81 9.39
N ASP A 98 5.94 -22.95 8.85
CA ASP A 98 6.80 -23.95 8.24
C ASP A 98 7.01 -23.75 6.72
N SER A 99 6.40 -22.70 6.15
CA SER A 99 6.53 -22.39 4.73
C SER A 99 7.79 -21.57 4.45
N PRO A 100 8.72 -22.05 3.62
CA PRO A 100 9.87 -21.25 3.20
C PRO A 100 9.48 -19.92 2.52
N ALA A 101 8.31 -19.87 1.86
CA ALA A 101 7.79 -18.67 1.21
C ALA A 101 7.35 -17.59 2.23
N ASP A 102 7.15 -17.95 3.49
CA ASP A 102 6.67 -17.06 4.53
C ASP A 102 7.75 -16.73 5.58
N HIS A 103 8.92 -17.34 5.44
CA HIS A 103 10.03 -17.20 6.38
C HIS A 103 10.30 -15.73 6.75
N TRP A 104 10.40 -14.83 5.77
CA TRP A 104 10.73 -13.42 6.04
C TRP A 104 9.61 -12.66 6.73
N PHE A 105 8.34 -13.06 6.56
CA PHE A 105 7.23 -12.49 7.36
C PHE A 105 7.36 -12.90 8.83
N ILE A 106 7.77 -14.14 9.10
CA ILE A 106 8.00 -14.62 10.47
C ILE A 106 9.16 -13.85 11.10
N VAL A 107 10.29 -13.74 10.40
CA VAL A 107 11.47 -12.97 10.84
C VAL A 107 11.10 -11.51 11.11
N ALA A 108 10.34 -10.87 10.21
CA ALA A 108 9.89 -9.50 10.41
C ALA A 108 9.00 -9.34 11.66
N ARG A 109 8.10 -10.31 11.90
CA ARG A 109 7.28 -10.33 13.12
C ARG A 109 8.14 -10.45 14.39
N GLU A 110 9.11 -11.36 14.40
CA GLU A 110 10.00 -11.60 15.55
C GLU A 110 10.90 -10.41 15.86
N ASN A 111 11.37 -9.72 14.84
CA ASN A 111 12.21 -8.52 14.98
C ASN A 111 11.43 -7.28 15.40
N THR A 112 10.10 -7.30 15.29
CA THR A 112 9.28 -6.12 15.60
C THR A 112 9.08 -5.99 17.12
N PRO A 113 9.55 -4.89 17.74
CA PRO A 113 9.43 -4.71 19.17
C PRO A 113 7.99 -4.44 19.61
N GLY A 114 7.64 -4.93 20.79
CA GLY A 114 6.35 -4.69 21.43
C GLY A 114 5.25 -5.64 21.00
N ALA A 115 4.06 -5.43 21.55
CA ALA A 115 2.89 -6.26 21.25
C ALA A 115 2.30 -5.87 19.88
N LEU A 116 2.17 -6.86 19.00
CA LEU A 116 1.45 -6.71 17.74
C LEU A 116 -0.04 -6.93 18.00
N THR A 117 -0.85 -5.96 17.59
CA THR A 117 -2.31 -5.96 17.76
C THR A 117 -2.98 -6.13 16.42
N ASP A 118 -4.24 -6.51 16.42
CA ASP A 118 -5.05 -6.57 15.21
C ASP A 118 -4.97 -5.27 14.39
N GLY A 119 -4.93 -5.42 13.08
CA GLY A 119 -4.77 -4.32 12.13
C GLY A 119 -3.85 -4.69 10.98
N THR A 120 -3.59 -3.69 10.13
CA THR A 120 -2.76 -3.87 8.94
C THR A 120 -1.37 -3.28 9.12
N TYR A 121 -0.39 -3.95 8.52
CA TYR A 121 1.02 -3.63 8.61
C TYR A 121 1.67 -3.72 7.22
N GLU A 122 2.83 -3.12 7.08
CA GLU A 122 3.74 -3.35 5.97
C GLU A 122 4.99 -4.05 6.50
N ALA A 123 5.35 -5.20 5.94
CA ALA A 123 6.62 -5.85 6.19
C ALA A 123 7.68 -5.16 5.33
N ILE A 124 8.71 -4.62 5.96
CA ILE A 124 9.78 -3.83 5.35
C ILE A 124 11.16 -4.30 5.81
N GLY A 125 12.16 -4.11 5.00
CA GLY A 125 13.53 -4.48 5.29
C GLY A 125 14.23 -5.15 4.11
N PRO A 126 15.41 -5.78 4.36
CA PRO A 126 16.26 -6.32 3.32
C PRO A 126 15.59 -7.29 2.33
N HIS A 127 14.57 -8.02 2.80
CA HIS A 127 13.89 -9.05 1.99
C HIS A 127 12.55 -8.58 1.39
N PHE A 128 12.18 -7.30 1.58
CA PHE A 128 10.92 -6.74 1.06
C PHE A 128 11.17 -5.61 0.07
N ASN A 129 10.60 -5.72 -1.13
CA ASN A 129 10.59 -4.72 -2.21
C ASN A 129 11.93 -4.04 -2.50
N GLY A 130 13.07 -4.76 -2.35
CA GLY A 130 14.40 -4.19 -2.58
C GLY A 130 14.87 -3.22 -1.50
N ASN A 131 14.25 -3.25 -0.33
CA ASN A 131 14.62 -2.45 0.85
C ASN A 131 14.66 -0.93 0.61
N PRO A 132 13.59 -0.32 0.10
CA PRO A 132 13.60 1.11 -0.20
C PRO A 132 13.72 2.01 1.03
N HIS A 133 13.58 1.42 2.22
CA HIS A 133 13.75 2.11 3.51
C HIS A 133 15.15 1.96 4.12
N HIS A 134 16.07 1.25 3.45
CA HIS A 134 17.46 1.03 3.86
C HIS A 134 17.59 0.50 5.29
N LEU A 135 16.72 -0.42 5.70
CA LEU A 135 16.77 -1.04 7.02
C LEU A 135 17.80 -2.17 7.06
N GLU A 136 18.41 -2.39 8.23
CA GLU A 136 19.37 -3.48 8.45
C GLU A 136 18.69 -4.82 8.72
N ARG A 137 17.41 -4.81 9.11
CA ARG A 137 16.60 -5.99 9.42
C ARG A 137 15.16 -5.82 9.02
N ASP A 138 14.49 -6.95 8.77
CA ASP A 138 13.06 -6.97 8.47
C ASP A 138 12.24 -6.68 9.72
N VAL A 139 11.22 -5.83 9.60
CA VAL A 139 10.28 -5.49 10.67
C VAL A 139 8.89 -5.26 10.10
N LEU A 140 7.87 -5.26 10.99
CA LEU A 140 6.51 -4.89 10.64
C LEU A 140 6.24 -3.45 11.09
N GLU A 141 5.84 -2.60 10.17
CA GLU A 141 5.43 -1.22 10.44
C GLU A 141 3.90 -1.11 10.34
N LYS A 142 3.24 -0.66 11.41
CA LYS A 142 1.78 -0.53 11.44
C LYS A 142 1.34 0.62 10.55
N HIS A 143 0.37 0.37 9.67
CA HIS A 143 -0.21 1.41 8.83
C HIS A 143 -0.86 2.52 9.66
N GLY A 144 -0.78 3.75 9.17
CA GLY A 144 -1.36 4.92 9.82
C GLY A 144 -0.50 5.54 10.93
N ARG A 145 0.64 4.95 11.31
CA ARG A 145 1.50 5.48 12.38
C ARG A 145 2.39 6.65 11.95
N ARG A 146 2.89 6.64 10.74
CA ARG A 146 3.80 7.69 10.24
C ARG A 146 3.00 8.88 9.75
N VAL A 147 2.45 9.65 10.70
CA VAL A 147 1.70 10.88 10.39
C VAL A 147 2.64 11.94 9.84
N ILE A 148 2.21 12.60 8.76
CA ILE A 148 2.94 13.70 8.12
C ILE A 148 2.17 15.00 8.25
N GLN A 149 2.91 16.12 8.37
CA GLN A 149 2.35 17.46 8.34
C GLN A 149 2.27 17.94 6.89
N LEU A 150 1.06 17.96 6.34
CA LEU A 150 0.77 18.35 4.97
C LEU A 150 -0.19 19.54 5.01
N ALA A 151 0.37 20.74 5.03
CA ALA A 151 -0.39 21.99 5.18
C ALA A 151 -1.18 22.34 3.92
N ASP A 152 -0.57 22.18 2.73
CA ASP A 152 -1.23 22.37 1.44
C ASP A 152 -1.56 21.02 0.82
N ARG A 153 -2.85 20.71 0.74
CA ARG A 153 -3.38 19.47 0.14
C ARG A 153 -3.93 19.66 -1.26
N SER A 154 -3.66 20.80 -1.89
CA SER A 154 -3.91 20.99 -3.32
C SER A 154 -3.07 20.02 -4.17
N PHE A 155 -3.39 19.91 -5.45
CA PHE A 155 -2.60 19.09 -6.38
C PHE A 155 -1.13 19.51 -6.39
N GLU A 156 -0.84 20.80 -6.51
CA GLU A 156 0.53 21.32 -6.52
C GLU A 156 1.21 21.25 -5.15
N GLY A 157 0.46 21.45 -4.05
CA GLY A 157 0.98 21.32 -2.69
C GLY A 157 1.43 19.88 -2.39
N ILE A 158 0.61 18.88 -2.75
CA ILE A 158 0.96 17.46 -2.62
C ILE A 158 2.16 17.10 -3.49
N ARG A 159 2.19 17.59 -4.74
CA ARG A 159 3.32 17.38 -5.65
C ARG A 159 4.61 17.94 -5.05
N SER A 160 4.63 19.20 -4.66
CA SER A 160 5.79 19.87 -4.05
C SER A 160 6.26 19.18 -2.77
N TYR A 161 5.31 18.69 -1.95
CA TYR A 161 5.64 17.90 -0.78
C TYR A 161 6.38 16.62 -1.16
N LEU A 162 5.87 15.86 -2.14
CA LEU A 162 6.50 14.63 -2.60
C LEU A 162 7.82 14.86 -3.36
N GLU A 163 8.04 16.02 -3.95
CA GLU A 163 9.33 16.39 -4.55
C GLU A 163 10.43 16.55 -3.50
N THR A 164 10.09 17.11 -2.35
CA THR A 164 11.03 17.45 -1.27
C THR A 164 11.15 16.38 -0.18
N HIS A 165 10.19 15.45 -0.07
CA HIS A 165 10.18 14.39 0.94
C HIS A 165 10.23 13.03 0.25
N ILE A 166 11.30 12.28 0.54
CA ILE A 166 11.57 10.98 -0.09
C ILE A 166 10.70 9.90 0.56
N MET A 167 9.60 9.53 -0.11
CA MET A 167 8.68 8.48 0.30
C MET A 167 7.93 7.90 -0.90
N GLU A 168 7.34 6.71 -0.80
CA GLU A 168 6.55 6.12 -1.91
C GLU A 168 5.33 6.98 -2.26
N GLY A 169 4.72 7.62 -1.26
CA GLY A 169 3.51 8.40 -1.42
C GLY A 169 2.83 8.70 -0.10
N ILE A 170 1.57 9.08 -0.17
CA ILE A 170 0.75 9.48 0.96
C ILE A 170 -0.53 8.64 0.97
N VAL A 171 -0.97 8.23 2.17
CA VAL A 171 -2.28 7.63 2.42
C VAL A 171 -3.10 8.60 3.27
N PHE A 172 -4.33 8.86 2.85
CA PHE A 172 -5.27 9.71 3.57
C PHE A 172 -6.28 8.87 4.32
N TRP A 173 -6.47 9.19 5.60
CA TRP A 173 -7.31 8.46 6.55
C TRP A 173 -8.44 9.34 7.04
N LYS A 174 -9.64 8.78 7.12
CA LYS A 174 -10.81 9.41 7.75
C LYS A 174 -11.51 8.35 8.61
N ASP A 175 -11.97 8.72 9.78
CA ASP A 175 -12.65 7.84 10.75
C ASP A 175 -11.84 6.55 11.08
N GLY A 176 -10.52 6.68 11.20
CA GLY A 176 -9.63 5.56 11.52
C GLY A 176 -9.38 4.58 10.36
N LEU A 177 -9.91 4.84 9.16
CA LEU A 177 -9.81 3.98 8.00
C LEU A 177 -9.06 4.67 6.83
N PRO A 178 -8.20 3.96 6.10
CA PRO A 178 -7.56 4.49 4.91
C PRO A 178 -8.60 4.63 3.78
N GLN A 179 -8.70 5.80 3.19
CA GLN A 179 -9.71 6.12 2.17
C GLN A 179 -9.14 6.23 0.76
N CYS A 180 -8.01 6.88 0.61
CA CYS A 180 -7.34 7.03 -0.68
C CYS A 180 -5.83 7.19 -0.51
N LYS A 181 -5.13 7.21 -1.63
CA LYS A 181 -3.67 7.37 -1.68
C LYS A 181 -3.26 8.18 -2.90
N ILE A 182 -2.05 8.70 -2.84
CA ILE A 182 -1.32 9.27 -3.97
C ILE A 182 0.12 8.80 -3.91
N LYS A 183 0.74 8.50 -5.04
CA LYS A 183 2.12 8.02 -5.12
C LYS A 183 3.02 9.04 -5.76
N ARG A 184 4.28 9.06 -5.35
CA ARG A 184 5.34 9.84 -5.97
C ARG A 184 5.41 9.60 -7.49
N ARG A 185 5.33 8.34 -7.90
CA ARG A 185 5.32 7.94 -9.33
C ARG A 185 4.12 8.49 -10.13
N ASP A 186 3.02 8.85 -9.49
CA ASP A 186 1.86 9.42 -10.17
C ASP A 186 2.19 10.81 -10.74
N PHE A 187 3.09 11.54 -10.09
CA PHE A 187 3.63 12.81 -10.54
C PHE A 187 4.88 12.69 -11.43
N GLY A 188 5.24 11.46 -11.85
CA GLY A 188 6.45 11.22 -12.64
C GLY A 188 7.75 11.25 -11.85
N LEU A 189 7.67 11.36 -10.52
CA LEU A 189 8.83 11.36 -9.62
C LEU A 189 9.32 9.94 -9.40
N GLN A 190 10.64 9.76 -9.36
CA GLN A 190 11.25 8.43 -9.19
C GLN A 190 11.03 7.89 -7.77
N TRP A 191 10.78 6.58 -7.68
CA TRP A 191 10.71 5.81 -6.44
C TRP A 191 11.03 4.32 -6.69
N PRO A 192 11.89 3.67 -5.88
CA PRO A 192 12.80 4.30 -4.91
C PRO A 192 13.85 5.19 -5.60
N GLU A 193 14.45 6.12 -4.86
CA GLU A 193 15.56 6.93 -5.39
C GLU A 193 16.78 6.03 -5.62
N GLY A 194 17.39 6.12 -6.81
CA GLY A 194 18.56 5.31 -7.19
C GLY A 194 18.25 3.87 -7.61
N GLY A 195 16.99 3.44 -7.60
CA GLY A 195 16.60 2.11 -8.09
C GLY A 195 16.62 2.03 -9.61
N GLU A 196 17.47 1.16 -10.18
CA GLU A 196 17.32 0.79 -11.59
C GLU A 196 15.97 0.13 -11.82
N ARG A 197 15.26 0.56 -12.86
CA ARG A 197 14.04 -0.12 -13.29
C ARG A 197 14.44 -1.42 -13.99
N ASN A 198 14.25 -2.56 -13.32
CA ASN A 198 14.22 -3.86 -13.98
C ASN A 198 12.89 -4.07 -14.70
#